data_078142f9e660f36c7e7a17a0f9476a2f
#
_entry.id   078142f9e660f36c7e7a17a0f9476a2f
#
_cell.length_a   1.000
_cell.length_b   1.000
_cell.length_c   1.000
_cell.angle_alpha   90.00
_cell.angle_beta   90.00
_cell.angle_gamma   90.00
#
_symmetry.space_group_name_H-M   'P 1'
#
loop_
_entity.id
_entity.type
_entity.pdbx_description
1 polymer ?
#
loop_
_entity_poly.entity_id
_entity_poly.type
_entity_poly.pdbx_seq_one_letter_code
_entity_poly.pdbx_strand_id
1 'polypeptide(L)'
;MRTTLISRHRVSPVATALRLKRASTISLVARRPWQHFPPPVQSKGFSSSRPSSHDGTPAIQLRPYQEESITAVLTNLAKGARRLGLSLATGSGKTVIFSHLIERVPNPTRDATQTLVLAHRRELVEQAARHIENLYPSKRVEVEMANQHASGTDDITVASVQSITSGDRLQKYDPARFKLVLVDEAHHISAPTYLGVLRHFNLSEKNAETHTALVGVSATFSRSDGISLGSAIDHIVYHKSVKNHLYFLGLSANRCAGIMWI
;
A
#
# COMPACT_ATOMS: atom_id res chain seq x y z
N MET A 1 43.82 -56.42 45.47
CA MET A 1 44.38 -55.54 46.51
C MET A 1 44.91 -54.28 45.91
N ARG A 2 44.27 -53.21 46.14
CA ARG A 2 44.73 -51.82 46.38
C ARG A 2 43.57 -50.85 46.13
N THR A 3 43.06 -50.38 47.22
CA THR A 3 42.04 -49.37 47.43
C THR A 3 42.67 -47.99 47.09
N THR A 4 42.03 -47.19 46.27
CA THR A 4 42.40 -45.81 46.08
C THR A 4 41.25 -44.88 46.43
N LEU A 5 41.47 -44.00 47.42
CA LEU A 5 40.55 -43.04 47.98
C LEU A 5 40.21 -41.92 46.91
N ILE A 6 38.95 -41.59 46.85
CA ILE A 6 38.47 -40.42 46.09
C ILE A 6 38.29 -39.27 47.07
N SER A 7 39.11 -38.24 46.88
CA SER A 7 39.04 -36.97 47.62
C SER A 7 37.84 -36.13 47.12
N ARG A 8 36.94 -35.77 48.04
CA ARG A 8 35.85 -34.84 47.81
C ARG A 8 36.33 -33.41 48.02
N HIS A 9 36.43 -32.61 46.95
CA HIS A 9 36.53 -31.17 47.05
C HIS A 9 35.13 -30.56 47.15
N ARG A 10 34.86 -29.89 48.27
CA ARG A 10 33.72 -28.98 48.46
C ARG A 10 34.04 -27.68 47.75
N VAL A 11 33.15 -27.27 46.87
CA VAL A 11 33.16 -25.93 46.30
C VAL A 11 32.01 -25.14 46.94
N SER A 12 32.37 -24.05 47.60
CA SER A 12 31.44 -23.10 48.21
C SER A 12 30.71 -22.26 47.14
N PRO A 13 29.43 -21.94 47.30
CA PRO A 13 28.77 -20.96 46.40
C PRO A 13 29.07 -19.54 46.84
N VAL A 14 29.78 -18.80 46.01
CA VAL A 14 29.92 -17.35 46.12
C VAL A 14 28.64 -16.73 45.58
N ALA A 15 27.86 -16.13 46.45
CA ALA A 15 26.68 -15.34 46.11
C ALA A 15 27.10 -14.02 45.45
N THR A 16 27.00 -13.92 44.15
CA THR A 16 27.15 -12.63 43.43
C THR A 16 25.78 -11.94 43.36
N ALA A 17 25.58 -10.94 44.21
CA ALA A 17 24.41 -10.08 44.19
C ALA A 17 24.47 -9.17 42.95
N LEU A 18 23.72 -9.55 41.91
CA LEU A 18 23.46 -8.64 40.78
C LEU A 18 22.50 -7.54 41.23
N ARG A 19 23.02 -6.34 41.32
CA ARG A 19 22.32 -5.08 41.55
C ARG A 19 21.49 -4.77 40.30
N LEU A 20 20.19 -5.09 40.33
CA LEU A 20 19.18 -4.67 39.30
C LEU A 20 19.09 -3.14 39.34
N LYS A 21 19.71 -2.48 38.36
CA LYS A 21 19.40 -1.08 38.03
C LYS A 21 17.94 -1.05 37.53
N ARG A 22 17.09 -0.35 38.26
CA ARG A 22 15.74 0.00 37.81
C ARG A 22 15.85 0.76 36.49
N ALA A 23 15.47 0.12 35.39
CA ALA A 23 15.16 0.79 34.16
C ALA A 23 13.86 1.56 34.39
N SER A 24 13.92 2.87 34.40
CA SER A 24 12.77 3.75 34.32
C SER A 24 12.02 3.46 33.02
N THR A 25 10.84 2.90 33.18
CA THR A 25 9.88 2.70 32.07
C THR A 25 9.46 4.07 31.57
N ILE A 26 10.14 4.57 30.55
CA ILE A 26 9.62 5.68 29.74
C ILE A 26 8.50 5.03 28.91
N SER A 27 7.27 5.22 29.35
CA SER A 27 6.07 4.95 28.56
C SER A 27 6.08 5.93 27.38
N LEU A 28 6.70 5.51 26.28
CA LEU A 28 6.55 6.17 25.00
C LEU A 28 5.11 5.85 24.54
N VAL A 29 4.19 6.75 24.85
CA VAL A 29 2.86 6.76 24.21
C VAL A 29 3.15 7.02 22.72
N ALA A 30 3.25 5.95 21.95
CA ALA A 30 3.34 6.02 20.50
C ALA A 30 2.07 6.72 19.99
N ARG A 31 2.19 8.01 19.73
CA ARG A 31 1.12 8.78 19.07
C ARG A 31 0.87 8.11 17.74
N ARG A 32 -0.34 7.58 17.55
CA ARG A 32 -0.73 6.96 16.28
C ARG A 32 -0.62 8.02 15.18
N PRO A 33 0.24 7.88 14.17
CA PRO A 33 0.58 8.94 13.22
C PRO A 33 -0.61 9.42 12.37
N TRP A 34 -1.73 8.69 12.40
CA TRP A 34 -2.92 8.95 11.59
C TRP A 34 -4.11 9.56 12.34
N GLN A 35 -3.91 10.05 13.59
CA GLN A 35 -5.01 10.58 14.41
C GLN A 35 -5.46 12.01 14.02
N HIS A 36 -4.76 12.69 13.12
CA HIS A 36 -5.07 14.05 12.68
C HIS A 36 -5.56 14.10 11.23
N PHE A 37 -6.56 13.26 10.90
CA PHE A 37 -7.33 13.50 9.69
C PHE A 37 -8.32 14.64 9.95
N PRO A 38 -8.37 15.68 9.11
CA PRO A 38 -9.51 16.58 9.11
C PRO A 38 -10.76 15.76 8.76
N PRO A 39 -11.91 16.05 9.39
CA PRO A 39 -13.15 15.36 9.06
C PRO A 39 -13.44 15.53 7.56
N PRO A 40 -14.11 14.55 6.91
CA PRO A 40 -14.48 14.67 5.51
C PRO A 40 -15.28 15.96 5.32
N VAL A 41 -14.82 16.80 4.41
CA VAL A 41 -15.50 18.05 4.07
C VAL A 41 -16.89 17.68 3.56
N GLN A 42 -17.92 17.99 4.35
CA GLN A 42 -19.31 17.89 3.89
C GLN A 42 -19.46 18.81 2.68
N SER A 43 -19.86 18.28 1.55
CA SER A 43 -20.15 19.01 0.33
C SER A 43 -21.33 19.96 0.59
N LYS A 44 -21.04 21.16 1.08
CA LYS A 44 -21.99 22.29 1.01
C LYS A 44 -22.10 22.67 -0.46
N GLY A 45 -23.32 22.80 -0.92
CA GLY A 45 -23.73 23.04 -2.30
C GLY A 45 -22.79 23.99 -3.07
N PHE A 46 -22.35 23.52 -4.20
CA PHE A 46 -21.43 24.23 -5.09
C PHE A 46 -22.19 25.38 -5.77
N SER A 47 -22.02 26.59 -5.26
CA SER A 47 -22.37 27.82 -5.97
C SER A 47 -21.36 28.01 -7.09
N SER A 48 -21.83 28.13 -8.33
CA SER A 48 -21.03 28.29 -9.54
C SER A 48 -20.37 29.66 -9.60
N SER A 49 -19.17 29.80 -9.03
CA SER A 49 -18.24 30.84 -9.36
C SER A 49 -17.03 30.18 -10.05
N ARG A 50 -16.88 30.44 -11.35
CA ARG A 50 -15.73 30.00 -12.15
C ARG A 50 -14.45 30.57 -11.53
N PRO A 51 -13.44 29.74 -11.16
CA PRO A 51 -12.10 30.25 -10.95
C PRO A 51 -11.46 30.49 -12.33
N SER A 52 -10.83 31.63 -12.47
CA SER A 52 -10.02 32.04 -13.61
C SER A 52 -8.88 31.03 -13.85
N SER A 53 -8.85 30.49 -15.06
CA SER A 53 -7.86 29.57 -15.59
C SER A 53 -6.52 30.25 -15.81
N HIS A 54 -5.48 29.80 -15.10
CA HIS A 54 -4.10 29.82 -15.57
C HIS A 54 -3.47 28.46 -15.21
N ASP A 55 -3.41 27.64 -16.18
CA ASP A 55 -2.55 26.55 -16.63
C ASP A 55 -3.39 25.45 -17.28
N GLY A 56 -3.18 25.29 -18.60
CA GLY A 56 -4.05 24.51 -19.47
C GLY A 56 -3.88 22.97 -19.40
N THR A 57 -3.76 22.39 -18.24
CA THR A 57 -3.89 20.93 -18.06
C THR A 57 -5.34 20.65 -17.65
N PRO A 58 -6.15 19.92 -18.45
CA PRO A 58 -7.51 19.59 -18.06
C PRO A 58 -7.46 18.78 -16.74
N ALA A 59 -8.00 19.36 -15.68
CA ALA A 59 -8.14 18.66 -14.41
C ALA A 59 -8.94 17.38 -14.66
N ILE A 60 -8.35 16.22 -14.38
CA ILE A 60 -9.04 14.93 -14.54
C ILE A 60 -10.22 14.90 -13.58
N GLN A 61 -11.44 15.00 -14.15
CA GLN A 61 -12.65 14.93 -13.36
C GLN A 61 -12.90 13.48 -12.93
N LEU A 62 -12.85 13.22 -11.62
CA LEU A 62 -13.16 11.92 -11.07
C LEU A 62 -14.63 11.54 -11.30
N ARG A 63 -14.86 10.30 -11.65
CA ARG A 63 -16.19 9.71 -11.65
C ARG A 63 -16.67 9.51 -10.21
N PRO A 64 -17.98 9.59 -9.91
CA PRO A 64 -18.49 9.45 -8.53
C PRO A 64 -17.92 8.24 -7.78
N TYR A 65 -17.91 7.07 -8.39
CA TYR A 65 -17.39 5.86 -7.76
C TYR A 65 -15.86 5.87 -7.50
N GLN A 66 -15.11 6.65 -8.28
CA GLN A 66 -13.67 6.81 -8.03
C GLN A 66 -13.45 7.65 -6.78
N GLU A 67 -14.21 8.73 -6.62
CA GLU A 67 -14.21 9.54 -5.39
C GLU A 67 -14.66 8.74 -4.18
N GLU A 68 -15.75 7.95 -4.30
CA GLU A 68 -16.23 7.05 -3.26
C GLU A 68 -15.16 6.06 -2.82
N SER A 69 -14.45 5.43 -3.78
CA SER A 69 -13.39 4.45 -3.48
C SER A 69 -12.20 5.08 -2.78
N ILE A 70 -11.78 6.27 -3.19
CA ILE A 70 -10.70 7.04 -2.55
C ILE A 70 -11.11 7.43 -1.13
N THR A 71 -12.33 7.95 -0.96
CA THR A 71 -12.88 8.34 0.34
C THR A 71 -12.95 7.14 1.29
N ALA A 72 -13.36 5.96 0.79
CA ALA A 72 -13.40 4.73 1.58
C ALA A 72 -11.99 4.33 2.08
N VAL A 73 -10.97 4.44 1.23
CA VAL A 73 -9.57 4.18 1.63
C VAL A 73 -9.15 5.16 2.72
N LEU A 74 -9.28 6.47 2.49
CA LEU A 74 -8.85 7.50 3.42
C LEU A 74 -9.55 7.37 4.78
N THR A 75 -10.86 7.09 4.78
CA THR A 75 -11.64 6.89 6.01
C THR A 75 -11.14 5.69 6.81
N ASN A 76 -10.81 4.58 6.15
CA ASN A 76 -10.30 3.40 6.85
C ASN A 76 -8.86 3.58 7.34
N LEU A 77 -8.01 4.29 6.59
CA LEU A 77 -6.67 4.67 7.06
C LEU A 77 -6.75 5.55 8.32
N ALA A 78 -7.69 6.50 8.37
CA ALA A 78 -7.94 7.34 9.54
C ALA A 78 -8.36 6.53 10.78
N LYS A 79 -9.08 5.42 10.58
CA LYS A 79 -9.46 4.47 11.66
C LYS A 79 -8.31 3.56 12.10
N GLY A 80 -7.15 3.66 11.48
CA GLY A 80 -5.96 2.88 11.83
C GLY A 80 -5.76 1.61 11.00
N ALA A 81 -6.63 1.31 10.04
CA ALA A 81 -6.39 0.21 9.10
C ALA A 81 -5.18 0.52 8.21
N ARG A 82 -4.40 -0.52 7.85
CA ARG A 82 -3.17 -0.33 7.07
C ARG A 82 -3.13 -1.16 5.79
N ARG A 83 -3.90 -2.24 5.70
CA ARG A 83 -3.87 -3.19 4.58
C ARG A 83 -5.25 -3.29 3.96
N LEU A 84 -5.48 -2.50 2.90
CA LEU A 84 -6.79 -2.27 2.31
C LEU A 84 -6.89 -2.82 0.88
N GLY A 85 -8.07 -3.30 0.50
CA GLY A 85 -8.37 -3.76 -0.85
C GLY A 85 -9.50 -2.96 -1.50
N LEU A 86 -9.37 -2.72 -2.81
CA LEU A 86 -10.40 -2.16 -3.68
C LEU A 86 -10.78 -3.17 -4.76
N SER A 87 -12.01 -3.63 -4.76
CA SER A 87 -12.53 -4.53 -5.79
C SER A 87 -13.15 -3.70 -6.92
N LEU A 88 -12.44 -3.57 -8.04
CA LEU A 88 -12.80 -2.70 -9.15
C LEU A 88 -12.67 -3.42 -10.48
N ALA A 89 -13.70 -3.35 -11.32
CA ALA A 89 -13.70 -3.96 -12.63
C ALA A 89 -12.55 -3.48 -13.53
N THR A 90 -12.15 -4.30 -14.49
CA THR A 90 -11.20 -3.89 -15.53
C THR A 90 -11.77 -2.69 -16.29
N GLY A 91 -10.92 -1.72 -16.65
CA GLY A 91 -11.36 -0.48 -17.33
C GLY A 91 -12.02 0.56 -16.42
N SER A 92 -12.07 0.35 -15.09
CA SER A 92 -12.63 1.33 -14.14
C SER A 92 -11.73 2.54 -13.87
N GLY A 93 -10.56 2.65 -14.51
CA GLY A 93 -9.60 3.72 -14.25
C GLY A 93 -8.86 3.55 -12.94
N LYS A 94 -8.40 2.35 -12.61
CA LYS A 94 -7.59 2.02 -11.42
C LYS A 94 -6.40 2.96 -11.28
N THR A 95 -5.71 3.26 -12.40
CA THR A 95 -4.55 4.16 -12.41
C THR A 95 -4.91 5.59 -11.96
N VAL A 96 -6.09 6.08 -12.34
CA VAL A 96 -6.58 7.40 -11.87
C VAL A 96 -6.79 7.40 -10.36
N ILE A 97 -7.39 6.32 -9.81
CA ILE A 97 -7.56 6.17 -8.36
C ILE A 97 -6.21 6.13 -7.65
N PHE A 98 -5.23 5.39 -8.19
CA PHE A 98 -3.88 5.32 -7.64
C PHE A 98 -3.22 6.70 -7.59
N SER A 99 -3.29 7.43 -8.69
CA SER A 99 -2.71 8.78 -8.74
C SER A 99 -3.30 9.68 -7.65
N HIS A 100 -4.61 9.69 -7.49
CA HIS A 100 -5.24 10.50 -6.44
C HIS A 100 -4.93 10.00 -5.02
N LEU A 101 -4.72 8.70 -4.79
CA LEU A 101 -4.28 8.18 -3.50
C LEU A 101 -2.84 8.64 -3.18
N ILE A 102 -1.95 8.68 -4.17
CA ILE A 102 -0.56 9.18 -3.98
C ILE A 102 -0.55 10.58 -3.37
N GLU A 103 -1.45 11.45 -3.81
CA GLU A 103 -1.54 12.82 -3.30
C GLU A 103 -2.31 12.92 -1.99
N ARG A 104 -3.49 12.28 -1.92
CA ARG A 104 -4.45 12.47 -0.83
C ARG A 104 -4.11 11.67 0.45
N VAL A 105 -3.31 10.60 0.36
CA VAL A 105 -2.83 9.89 1.55
C VAL A 105 -1.82 10.78 2.27
N PRO A 106 -2.11 11.19 3.51
CA PRO A 106 -1.24 12.11 4.23
C PRO A 106 0.08 11.44 4.62
N ASN A 107 1.11 12.26 4.81
CA ASN A 107 2.40 11.79 5.29
C ASN A 107 2.29 11.47 6.78
N PRO A 108 2.55 10.23 7.21
CA PRO A 108 2.45 9.84 8.62
C PRO A 108 3.56 10.47 9.48
N THR A 109 4.72 10.75 8.87
CA THR A 109 5.85 11.45 9.48
C THR A 109 6.39 12.48 8.47
N ARG A 110 7.34 13.32 8.90
CA ARG A 110 8.01 14.29 7.99
C ARG A 110 8.78 13.60 6.89
N ASP A 111 9.38 12.45 7.19
CA ASP A 111 10.26 11.72 6.27
C ASP A 111 9.52 10.71 5.41
N ALA A 112 8.34 10.26 5.84
CA ALA A 112 7.52 9.28 5.11
C ALA A 112 6.67 9.95 4.03
N THR A 113 7.30 10.30 2.92
CA THR A 113 6.69 11.01 1.78
C THR A 113 6.61 10.16 0.52
N GLN A 114 7.41 9.08 0.44
CA GLN A 114 7.55 8.26 -0.75
C GLN A 114 6.38 7.30 -0.96
N THR A 115 6.15 6.96 -2.24
CA THR A 115 5.15 5.97 -2.63
C THR A 115 5.76 4.92 -3.54
N LEU A 116 5.44 3.65 -3.29
CA LEU A 116 5.78 2.52 -4.16
C LEU A 116 4.53 2.04 -4.89
N VAL A 117 4.59 1.93 -6.20
CA VAL A 117 3.55 1.34 -7.05
C VAL A 117 4.07 0.02 -7.62
N LEU A 118 3.44 -1.10 -7.27
CA LEU A 118 3.81 -2.43 -7.74
C LEU A 118 2.86 -2.91 -8.82
N ALA A 119 3.41 -3.35 -9.94
CA ALA A 119 2.66 -4.02 -10.98
C ALA A 119 3.36 -5.33 -11.41
N HIS A 120 2.57 -6.25 -11.96
CA HIS A 120 3.07 -7.58 -12.35
C HIS A 120 3.67 -7.57 -13.76
N ARG A 121 3.11 -6.79 -14.69
CA ARG A 121 3.49 -6.79 -16.11
C ARG A 121 4.23 -5.52 -16.47
N ARG A 122 5.19 -5.66 -17.40
CA ARG A 122 5.99 -4.55 -17.92
C ARG A 122 5.12 -3.41 -18.45
N GLU A 123 4.13 -3.72 -19.27
CA GLU A 123 3.27 -2.73 -19.91
C GLU A 123 2.49 -1.92 -18.87
N LEU A 124 2.08 -2.55 -17.75
CA LEU A 124 1.39 -1.87 -16.65
C LEU A 124 2.31 -0.93 -15.89
N VAL A 125 3.57 -1.32 -15.67
CA VAL A 125 4.60 -0.46 -15.06
C VAL A 125 4.82 0.80 -15.91
N GLU A 126 5.04 0.63 -17.22
CA GLU A 126 5.28 1.74 -18.14
C GLU A 126 4.07 2.66 -18.28
N GLN A 127 2.86 2.11 -18.32
CA GLN A 127 1.62 2.89 -18.36
C GLN A 127 1.39 3.67 -17.07
N ALA A 128 1.60 3.06 -15.92
CA ALA A 128 1.45 3.71 -14.63
C ALA A 128 2.47 4.84 -14.46
N ALA A 129 3.74 4.61 -14.79
CA ALA A 129 4.79 5.61 -14.71
C ALA A 129 4.45 6.84 -15.57
N ARG A 130 4.17 6.65 -16.87
CA ARG A 130 3.77 7.75 -17.78
C ARG A 130 2.56 8.51 -17.29
N HIS A 131 1.55 7.82 -16.76
CA HIS A 131 0.34 8.48 -16.26
C HIS A 131 0.62 9.33 -15.02
N ILE A 132 1.45 8.84 -14.10
CA ILE A 132 1.83 9.54 -12.88
C ILE A 132 2.74 10.73 -13.21
N GLU A 133 3.72 10.59 -14.11
CA GLU A 133 4.59 11.67 -14.58
C GLU A 133 3.79 12.82 -15.19
N ASN A 134 2.78 12.50 -16.03
CA ASN A 134 1.92 13.49 -16.64
C ASN A 134 1.05 14.25 -15.63
N LEU A 135 0.61 13.57 -14.56
CA LEU A 135 -0.21 14.19 -13.52
C LEU A 135 0.61 15.01 -12.52
N TYR A 136 1.84 14.61 -12.27
CA TYR A 136 2.70 15.20 -11.25
C TYR A 136 4.07 15.61 -11.82
N PRO A 137 4.13 16.61 -12.72
CA PRO A 137 5.40 17.03 -13.35
C PRO A 137 6.45 17.53 -12.35
N SER A 138 6.01 17.94 -11.16
CA SER A 138 6.90 18.39 -10.08
C SER A 138 7.47 17.27 -9.21
N LYS A 139 6.99 16.04 -9.34
CA LYS A 139 7.47 14.88 -8.57
C LYS A 139 8.45 14.05 -9.38
N ARG A 140 9.47 13.55 -8.71
CA ARG A 140 10.40 12.60 -9.33
C ARG A 140 9.77 11.22 -9.35
N VAL A 141 9.54 10.70 -10.55
CA VAL A 141 9.03 9.35 -10.80
C VAL A 141 10.14 8.52 -11.40
N GLU A 142 10.47 7.42 -10.76
CA GLU A 142 11.49 6.48 -11.26
C GLU A 142 10.92 5.08 -11.45
N VAL A 143 11.49 4.35 -12.38
CA VAL A 143 11.04 3.00 -12.74
C VAL A 143 12.08 1.96 -12.31
N GLU A 144 11.62 0.95 -11.54
CA GLU A 144 12.42 -0.21 -11.17
C GLU A 144 11.97 -1.43 -11.98
N MET A 145 12.59 -1.66 -13.14
CA MET A 145 12.15 -2.73 -14.03
C MET A 145 13.28 -3.19 -14.97
N ALA A 146 13.52 -4.49 -15.03
CA ALA A 146 14.57 -5.09 -15.89
C ALA A 146 15.93 -4.40 -15.70
N ASN A 147 16.39 -3.66 -16.71
CA ASN A 147 17.65 -2.91 -16.69
C ASN A 147 17.51 -1.46 -16.19
N GLN A 148 16.29 -1.01 -15.90
CA GLN A 148 16.03 0.28 -15.28
C GLN A 148 16.12 0.14 -13.77
N HIS A 149 16.89 1.00 -13.13
CA HIS A 149 17.15 0.99 -11.71
C HIS A 149 16.76 2.33 -11.11
N ALA A 150 15.74 2.31 -10.25
CA ALA A 150 15.39 3.48 -9.46
C ALA A 150 16.46 3.75 -8.38
N SER A 151 16.61 4.99 -7.97
CA SER A 151 17.58 5.40 -6.94
C SER A 151 17.16 4.96 -5.53
N GLY A 152 15.85 4.80 -5.28
CA GLY A 152 15.26 4.58 -3.96
C GLY A 152 15.08 5.86 -3.15
N THR A 153 15.37 7.03 -3.72
CA THR A 153 15.22 8.35 -3.07
C THR A 153 14.22 9.26 -3.74
N ASP A 154 13.58 8.80 -4.79
CA ASP A 154 12.53 9.44 -5.56
C ASP A 154 11.20 9.58 -4.78
N ASP A 155 10.33 10.46 -5.23
CA ASP A 155 9.01 10.66 -4.60
C ASP A 155 8.09 9.46 -4.87
N ILE A 156 8.16 8.90 -6.09
CA ILE A 156 7.32 7.80 -6.53
C ILE A 156 8.18 6.79 -7.29
N THR A 157 8.24 5.57 -6.80
CA THR A 157 8.83 4.44 -7.53
C THR A 157 7.71 3.60 -8.16
N VAL A 158 7.77 3.37 -9.47
CA VAL A 158 6.91 2.39 -10.14
C VAL A 158 7.73 1.15 -10.49
N ALA A 159 7.39 0.02 -9.89
CA ALA A 159 8.23 -1.16 -9.94
C ALA A 159 7.51 -2.41 -10.46
N SER A 160 8.23 -3.21 -11.25
CA SER A 160 7.86 -4.61 -11.46
C SER A 160 8.22 -5.42 -10.22
N VAL A 161 7.25 -6.20 -9.70
CA VAL A 161 7.50 -7.01 -8.51
C VAL A 161 8.67 -7.99 -8.69
N GLN A 162 8.87 -8.54 -9.89
CA GLN A 162 9.98 -9.43 -10.19
C GLN A 162 11.32 -8.70 -10.14
N SER A 163 11.38 -7.46 -10.65
CA SER A 163 12.63 -6.69 -10.69
C SER A 163 13.02 -6.18 -9.32
N ILE A 164 12.09 -5.62 -8.55
CA ILE A 164 12.39 -5.08 -7.22
C ILE A 164 12.84 -6.15 -6.23
N THR A 165 12.37 -7.41 -6.40
CA THR A 165 12.78 -8.55 -5.57
C THR A 165 14.01 -9.30 -6.08
N SER A 166 14.59 -8.88 -7.19
CA SER A 166 15.77 -9.52 -7.77
C SER A 166 17.06 -9.04 -7.10
N GLY A 167 17.82 -9.97 -6.53
CA GLY A 167 19.06 -9.66 -5.80
C GLY A 167 18.80 -8.73 -4.62
N ASP A 168 19.64 -7.72 -4.46
CA ASP A 168 19.59 -6.78 -3.32
C ASP A 168 18.79 -5.49 -3.62
N ARG A 169 18.05 -5.43 -4.73
CA ARG A 169 17.36 -4.22 -5.18
C ARG A 169 16.38 -3.67 -4.16
N LEU A 170 15.71 -4.55 -3.42
CA LEU A 170 14.76 -4.18 -2.40
C LEU A 170 15.39 -3.43 -1.22
N GLN A 171 16.66 -3.72 -0.91
CA GLN A 171 17.35 -3.19 0.26
C GLN A 171 17.59 -1.67 0.20
N LYS A 172 17.60 -1.08 -0.99
CA LYS A 172 17.79 0.37 -1.14
C LYS A 172 16.58 1.20 -0.74
N TYR A 173 15.40 0.58 -0.60
CA TYR A 173 14.16 1.25 -0.20
C TYR A 173 14.01 1.20 1.31
N ASP A 174 14.25 2.33 1.97
CA ASP A 174 14.07 2.45 3.43
C ASP A 174 12.56 2.51 3.76
N PRO A 175 11.98 1.51 4.45
CA PRO A 175 10.56 1.48 4.80
C PRO A 175 10.09 2.71 5.58
N ALA A 176 10.99 3.35 6.36
CA ALA A 176 10.66 4.54 7.14
C ALA A 176 10.28 5.75 6.28
N ARG A 177 10.69 5.77 5.01
CA ARG A 177 10.42 6.87 4.07
C ARG A 177 9.14 6.70 3.27
N PHE A 178 8.50 5.53 3.33
CA PHE A 178 7.31 5.23 2.52
C PHE A 178 6.02 5.43 3.32
N LYS A 179 5.13 6.25 2.78
CA LYS A 179 3.77 6.42 3.29
C LYS A 179 2.78 5.41 2.71
N LEU A 180 3.03 4.94 1.48
CA LEU A 180 2.05 4.19 0.71
C LEU A 180 2.71 3.16 -0.21
N VAL A 181 2.17 1.96 -0.21
CA VAL A 181 2.44 0.90 -1.19
C VAL A 181 1.14 0.59 -1.92
N LEU A 182 1.12 0.80 -3.23
CA LEU A 182 0.02 0.49 -4.13
C LEU A 182 0.31 -0.80 -4.90
N VAL A 183 -0.64 -1.70 -4.97
CA VAL A 183 -0.49 -2.98 -5.68
C VAL A 183 -1.57 -3.10 -6.73
N ASP A 184 -1.17 -3.10 -8.01
CA ASP A 184 -2.08 -3.41 -9.10
C ASP A 184 -2.20 -4.92 -9.27
N GLU A 185 -3.38 -5.37 -9.72
CA GLU A 185 -3.76 -6.78 -9.81
C GLU A 185 -3.46 -7.57 -8.53
N ALA A 186 -3.89 -7.02 -7.40
CA ALA A 186 -3.60 -7.51 -6.06
C ALA A 186 -4.13 -8.93 -5.75
N HIS A 187 -4.82 -9.59 -6.69
CA HIS A 187 -5.12 -11.02 -6.59
C HIS A 187 -3.85 -11.90 -6.62
N HIS A 188 -2.71 -11.37 -7.06
CA HIS A 188 -1.40 -12.03 -6.99
C HIS A 188 -0.63 -11.77 -5.69
N ILE A 189 -1.19 -10.99 -4.75
CA ILE A 189 -0.47 -10.48 -3.57
C ILE A 189 0.05 -11.59 -2.63
N SER A 190 -0.56 -12.78 -2.69
CA SER A 190 -0.13 -13.96 -1.93
C SER A 190 1.11 -14.67 -2.50
N ALA A 191 1.57 -14.29 -3.71
CA ALA A 191 2.77 -14.88 -4.27
C ALA A 191 4.03 -14.53 -3.45
N PRO A 192 5.01 -15.46 -3.36
CA PRO A 192 6.21 -15.26 -2.52
C PRO A 192 6.96 -13.96 -2.79
N THR A 193 7.00 -13.50 -4.04
CA THR A 193 7.63 -12.23 -4.45
C THR A 193 6.93 -11.03 -3.83
N TYR A 194 5.61 -10.96 -3.87
CA TYR A 194 4.84 -9.90 -3.21
C TYR A 194 5.01 -9.96 -1.70
N LEU A 195 4.90 -11.15 -1.10
CA LEU A 195 5.10 -11.31 0.34
C LEU A 195 6.50 -10.90 0.78
N GLY A 196 7.52 -11.05 -0.07
CA GLY A 196 8.87 -10.55 0.16
C GLY A 196 8.89 -9.03 0.31
N VAL A 197 8.25 -8.31 -0.61
CA VAL A 197 8.10 -6.85 -0.53
C VAL A 197 7.31 -6.43 0.70
N LEU A 198 6.16 -7.08 0.97
CA LEU A 198 5.33 -6.76 2.13
C LEU A 198 6.08 -6.94 3.46
N ARG A 199 6.90 -7.99 3.57
CA ARG A 199 7.77 -8.19 4.75
C ARG A 199 8.77 -7.07 4.93
N HIS A 200 9.42 -6.63 3.85
CA HIS A 200 10.37 -5.53 3.89
C HIS A 200 9.73 -4.22 4.42
N PHE A 201 8.49 -3.93 4.02
CA PHE A 201 7.75 -2.75 4.48
C PHE A 201 6.94 -2.96 5.77
N ASN A 202 7.15 -4.06 6.51
CA ASN A 202 6.40 -4.43 7.72
C ASN A 202 4.88 -4.50 7.50
N LEU A 203 4.46 -4.97 6.32
CA LEU A 203 3.06 -5.09 5.91
C LEU A 203 2.57 -6.53 5.85
N SER A 204 3.40 -7.51 6.23
CA SER A 204 3.07 -8.94 6.18
C SER A 204 2.18 -9.39 7.34
N GLU A 205 2.26 -8.74 8.49
CA GLU A 205 1.51 -9.11 9.68
C GLU A 205 0.33 -8.16 9.93
N LYS A 206 -0.81 -8.73 10.38
CA LYS A 206 -2.05 -7.99 10.58
C LYS A 206 -1.96 -6.84 11.59
N ASN A 207 -1.10 -6.98 12.58
CA ASN A 207 -0.94 -6.02 13.68
C ASN A 207 0.48 -5.44 13.73
N ALA A 208 1.21 -5.49 12.61
CA ALA A 208 2.54 -4.88 12.57
C ALA A 208 2.46 -3.38 12.86
N GLU A 209 3.32 -2.90 13.72
CA GLU A 209 3.50 -1.46 13.95
C GLU A 209 4.18 -0.84 12.72
N THR A 210 3.38 -0.47 11.75
CA THR A 210 3.84 0.25 10.56
C THR A 210 3.05 1.52 10.34
N HIS A 211 3.72 2.56 9.89
CA HIS A 211 3.07 3.79 9.42
C HIS A 211 2.73 3.72 7.92
N THR A 212 3.33 2.78 7.18
CA THR A 212 3.08 2.60 5.75
C THR A 212 1.69 1.99 5.52
N ALA A 213 0.96 2.53 4.57
CA ALA A 213 -0.31 1.99 4.13
C ALA A 213 -0.14 1.08 2.91
N LEU A 214 -0.87 -0.02 2.85
CA LEU A 214 -1.01 -0.90 1.68
C LEU A 214 -2.40 -0.73 1.09
N VAL A 215 -2.48 -0.44 -0.21
CA VAL A 215 -3.74 -0.48 -0.96
C VAL A 215 -3.58 -1.37 -2.18
N GLY A 216 -4.25 -2.50 -2.17
CA GLY A 216 -4.32 -3.42 -3.31
C GLY A 216 -5.58 -3.21 -4.12
N VAL A 217 -5.47 -3.22 -5.46
CA VAL A 217 -6.63 -3.13 -6.36
C VAL A 217 -6.68 -4.34 -7.25
N SER A 218 -7.87 -4.95 -7.38
CA SER A 218 -8.10 -6.06 -8.29
C SER A 218 -9.55 -6.13 -8.74
N ALA A 219 -9.78 -6.71 -9.92
CA ALA A 219 -11.12 -7.02 -10.41
C ALA A 219 -11.68 -8.33 -9.82
N THR A 220 -10.84 -9.18 -9.26
CA THR A 220 -11.14 -10.59 -8.97
C THR A 220 -10.98 -11.02 -7.51
N PHE A 221 -11.09 -10.09 -6.56
CA PHE A 221 -11.02 -10.43 -5.13
C PHE A 221 -12.10 -11.42 -4.65
N SER A 222 -13.15 -11.64 -5.42
CA SER A 222 -14.31 -12.47 -5.03
C SER A 222 -14.25 -13.93 -5.47
N ARG A 223 -13.18 -14.36 -6.16
CA ARG A 223 -13.08 -15.76 -6.66
C ARG A 223 -12.09 -16.55 -5.83
N SER A 224 -12.60 -17.54 -5.08
CA SER A 224 -11.89 -18.70 -4.47
C SER A 224 -10.67 -18.46 -3.58
N ASP A 225 -10.08 -17.28 -3.55
CA ASP A 225 -8.78 -17.03 -2.89
C ASP A 225 -8.90 -16.37 -1.51
N GLY A 226 -10.08 -16.40 -0.89
CA GLY A 226 -10.36 -15.70 0.37
C GLY A 226 -9.40 -16.01 1.51
N ILE A 227 -8.83 -17.22 1.54
CA ILE A 227 -7.88 -17.64 2.59
C ILE A 227 -6.50 -17.04 2.31
N SER A 228 -6.07 -16.97 1.04
CA SER A 228 -4.73 -16.47 0.70
C SER A 228 -4.66 -14.93 0.71
N LEU A 229 -5.76 -14.27 0.37
CA LEU A 229 -5.84 -12.81 0.35
C LEU A 229 -5.82 -12.20 1.75
N GLY A 230 -6.46 -12.86 2.72
CA GLY A 230 -6.52 -12.44 4.13
C GLY A 230 -5.15 -12.36 4.81
N SER A 231 -4.12 -13.00 4.24
CA SER A 231 -2.74 -12.86 4.73
C SER A 231 -2.14 -11.48 4.45
N ALA A 232 -2.58 -10.80 3.39
CA ALA A 232 -2.00 -9.53 2.96
C ALA A 232 -2.97 -8.33 3.04
N ILE A 233 -4.28 -8.56 2.91
CA ILE A 233 -5.32 -7.54 2.92
C ILE A 233 -6.30 -7.82 4.06
N ASP A 234 -6.49 -6.85 4.95
CA ASP A 234 -7.40 -7.00 6.10
C ASP A 234 -8.85 -6.71 5.73
N HIS A 235 -9.07 -5.69 4.89
CA HIS A 235 -10.41 -5.20 4.57
C HIS A 235 -10.52 -4.84 3.10
N ILE A 236 -11.54 -5.37 2.41
CA ILE A 236 -11.98 -4.83 1.13
C ILE A 236 -12.94 -3.68 1.44
N VAL A 237 -12.47 -2.44 1.25
CA VAL A 237 -13.19 -1.23 1.67
C VAL A 237 -14.14 -0.66 0.61
N TYR A 238 -14.01 -1.12 -0.63
CA TYR A 238 -14.90 -0.76 -1.72
C TYR A 238 -15.02 -1.88 -2.75
N HIS A 239 -16.24 -2.09 -3.26
CA HIS A 239 -16.52 -3.09 -4.28
C HIS A 239 -17.44 -2.52 -5.37
N LYS A 240 -17.01 -2.61 -6.63
CA LYS A 240 -17.85 -2.28 -7.79
C LYS A 240 -17.73 -3.35 -8.87
N SER A 241 -18.81 -4.08 -9.07
CA SER A 241 -18.89 -5.14 -10.08
C SER A 241 -19.13 -4.58 -11.49
N VAL A 242 -18.80 -5.39 -12.53
CA VAL A 242 -19.03 -5.05 -13.95
C VAL A 242 -20.52 -4.75 -14.22
N LYS A 243 -21.45 -5.46 -13.60
CA LYS A 243 -22.89 -5.23 -13.77
C LYS A 243 -23.30 -3.80 -13.44
N ASN A 244 -22.78 -3.26 -12.33
CA ASN A 244 -23.06 -1.89 -11.92
C ASN A 244 -22.39 -0.84 -12.83
N HIS A 245 -21.30 -1.21 -13.52
CA HIS A 245 -20.62 -0.31 -14.45
C HIS A 245 -21.42 -0.12 -15.76
N LEU A 246 -22.05 -1.18 -16.27
CA LEU A 246 -22.88 -1.13 -17.47
C LEU A 246 -24.16 -0.29 -17.29
N TYR A 247 -24.79 -0.35 -16.11
CA TYR A 247 -25.93 0.54 -15.78
C TYR A 247 -25.54 2.02 -15.78
N PHE A 248 -24.34 2.34 -15.35
CA PHE A 248 -23.87 3.74 -15.30
C PHE A 248 -23.51 4.30 -16.69
N LEU A 249 -23.17 3.43 -17.65
CA LEU A 249 -22.90 3.80 -19.03
C LEU A 249 -24.19 3.85 -19.90
N GLY A 250 -25.38 3.67 -19.30
CA GLY A 250 -26.66 3.65 -20.02
C GLY A 250 -26.84 2.45 -20.95
N LEU A 251 -26.00 1.42 -20.84
CA LEU A 251 -26.10 0.19 -21.59
C LEU A 251 -26.97 -0.81 -20.81
N SER A 252 -28.21 -1.02 -21.25
CA SER A 252 -29.06 -2.07 -20.66
C SER A 252 -28.46 -3.46 -20.92
N ALA A 253 -28.54 -4.33 -19.92
CA ALA A 253 -27.98 -5.69 -19.96
C ALA A 253 -28.48 -6.56 -21.14
N ASN A 254 -29.53 -6.13 -21.82
CA ASN A 254 -30.14 -6.87 -22.94
C ASN A 254 -29.46 -6.69 -24.32
N ARG A 255 -28.44 -5.79 -24.43
CA ARG A 255 -27.71 -5.61 -25.70
C ARG A 255 -26.38 -6.35 -25.79
N CYS A 256 -25.94 -6.98 -24.73
CA CYS A 256 -24.64 -7.71 -24.72
C CYS A 256 -24.74 -9.18 -25.17
N ALA A 257 -25.92 -9.69 -25.52
CA ALA A 257 -26.07 -11.07 -25.99
C ALA A 257 -25.60 -11.30 -27.44
N GLY A 258 -25.11 -10.28 -28.15
CA GLY A 258 -24.77 -10.35 -29.58
C GLY A 258 -23.30 -10.13 -29.94
N ILE A 259 -22.40 -9.92 -28.97
CA ILE A 259 -20.97 -9.80 -29.26
C ILE A 259 -20.27 -11.09 -28.83
N MET A 260 -20.38 -12.09 -29.69
CA MET A 260 -19.59 -13.29 -29.61
C MET A 260 -18.22 -13.03 -30.26
N TRP A 261 -17.20 -13.42 -29.58
CA TRP A 261 -15.78 -13.35 -29.88
C TRP A 261 -15.40 -13.71 -31.33
N ILE A 262 -14.65 -12.86 -31.99
CA ILE A 262 -13.72 -13.23 -33.06
C ILE A 262 -12.32 -12.85 -32.57
#